data_5def8852d5c17ccff9e2d020677ef338
#
_entry.id   5def8852d5c17ccff9e2d020677ef338
#
_cell.length_a   1.000
_cell.length_b   1.000
_cell.length_c   1.000
_cell.angle_alpha   90.00
_cell.angle_beta   90.00
_cell.angle_gamma   90.00
#
_symmetry.space_group_name_H-M   'P 1'
#
loop_
_entity.id
_entity.type
_entity.pdbx_description
1 polymer ?
#
loop_
_entity_poly.entity_id
_entity_poly.type
_entity_poly.pdbx_seq_one_letter_code
_entity_poly.pdbx_strand_id
1 'polypeptide(L)'
;DFTTWYLGWIASQVDLHDPAHHKHINPHQLLDNLADYDFPAYEGFLTSLGVSMHLSWHFGYFTRAQYPLGISLMADIIRSGAGNPFWITEMQGGNVTASGREVLCPTAREITQWLWTGIAAGAEGVIFWTLNQRASALEAGEWGMLDFQGRPSDRLTAASEVARTAKAHKSFFREARPVRSGITLLYNTESLRTQQKNAAVSDDGRYEGRKASATMKSLAGAYEAIAAWGVVPEVCEMDAYDWSDPQGKTIVLTNLVALPSGAWERLDD
;
A
#
# COMPACT_ATOMS: atom_id res chain seq x y z
N ASP A 1 -2.62 11.29 16.93
CA ASP A 1 -1.36 10.68 17.38
C ASP A 1 -0.16 11.54 17.02
N PHE A 2 1.05 11.13 17.44
CA PHE A 2 2.26 11.94 17.22
C PHE A 2 2.61 12.08 15.74
N THR A 3 2.51 11.01 14.96
CA THR A 3 2.83 11.02 13.53
C THR A 3 1.90 11.98 12.78
N THR A 4 0.62 11.90 13.02
CA THR A 4 -0.39 12.82 12.44
C THR A 4 -0.10 14.27 12.80
N TRP A 5 0.15 14.55 14.08
CA TRP A 5 0.50 15.90 14.53
C TRP A 5 1.77 16.42 13.85
N TYR A 6 2.83 15.59 13.81
CA TYR A 6 4.12 15.99 13.22
C TYR A 6 4.02 16.26 11.71
N LEU A 7 3.35 15.38 10.97
CA LEU A 7 3.14 15.56 9.53
C LEU A 7 2.27 16.79 9.25
N GLY A 8 1.20 16.99 10.02
CA GLY A 8 0.36 18.18 9.92
C GLY A 8 1.12 19.46 10.22
N TRP A 9 2.02 19.44 11.23
CA TRP A 9 2.89 20.58 11.51
C TRP A 9 3.85 20.87 10.35
N ILE A 10 4.52 19.85 9.78
CA ILE A 10 5.36 20.03 8.57
C ILE A 10 4.54 20.63 7.42
N ALA A 11 3.36 20.08 7.16
CA ALA A 11 2.47 20.58 6.11
C ALA A 11 2.13 22.06 6.33
N SER A 12 1.82 22.46 7.58
CA SER A 12 1.55 23.86 7.92
C SER A 12 2.74 24.77 7.70
N GLN A 13 3.98 24.30 7.91
CA GLN A 13 5.18 25.08 7.61
C GLN A 13 5.35 25.29 6.09
N VAL A 14 5.03 24.30 5.28
CA VAL A 14 5.00 24.45 3.81
C VAL A 14 3.97 25.50 3.41
N ASP A 15 2.77 25.44 3.98
CA ASP A 15 1.68 26.38 3.67
C ASP A 15 2.01 27.85 4.00
N LEU A 16 2.87 28.10 4.99
CA LEU A 16 3.35 29.45 5.31
C LEU A 16 4.19 30.07 4.18
N HIS A 17 4.86 29.25 3.38
CA HIS A 17 5.79 29.73 2.35
C HIS A 17 5.27 29.49 0.93
N ASP A 18 4.55 28.39 0.70
CA ASP A 18 3.99 28.02 -0.59
C ASP A 18 2.70 27.19 -0.41
N PRO A 19 1.56 27.85 -0.16
CA PRO A 19 0.29 27.17 0.10
C PRO A 19 -0.27 26.39 -1.10
N ALA A 20 0.24 26.66 -2.31
CA ALA A 20 -0.14 25.94 -3.52
C ALA A 20 0.76 24.70 -3.79
N HIS A 21 1.79 24.51 -2.99
CA HIS A 21 2.70 23.39 -3.18
C HIS A 21 2.04 22.05 -2.94
N HIS A 22 2.36 21.06 -3.80
CA HIS A 22 1.89 19.70 -3.65
C HIS A 22 2.54 19.03 -2.44
N LYS A 23 1.72 18.56 -1.50
CA LYS A 23 2.18 17.90 -0.26
C LYS A 23 1.91 16.41 -0.35
N HIS A 24 2.95 15.61 -0.15
CA HIS A 24 2.94 14.18 -0.34
C HIS A 24 3.79 13.47 0.71
N ILE A 25 3.37 12.29 1.13
CA ILE A 25 4.19 11.38 1.94
C ILE A 25 4.30 10.02 1.27
N ASN A 26 5.35 9.28 1.64
CA ASN A 26 5.61 7.93 1.17
C ASN A 26 5.67 6.95 2.36
N PRO A 27 4.54 6.41 2.83
CA PRO A 27 4.52 5.36 3.83
C PRO A 27 5.33 4.14 3.40
N HIS A 28 6.16 3.66 4.32
CA HIS A 28 7.12 2.58 4.09
C HIS A 28 6.73 1.33 4.88
N GLN A 29 6.96 0.12 4.32
CA GLN A 29 6.63 -1.15 4.96
C GLN A 29 5.18 -1.20 5.49
N LEU A 30 4.23 -0.79 4.66
CA LEU A 30 2.86 -0.55 5.07
C LEU A 30 2.21 -1.78 5.75
N LEU A 31 2.45 -2.98 5.24
CA LEU A 31 1.86 -4.20 5.81
C LEU A 31 2.37 -4.53 7.22
N ASP A 32 3.59 -4.10 7.56
CA ASP A 32 4.15 -4.28 8.90
C ASP A 32 3.81 -3.10 9.84
N ASN A 33 3.64 -1.90 9.27
CA ASN A 33 3.59 -0.64 10.03
C ASN A 33 2.26 0.13 9.86
N LEU A 34 1.19 -0.51 9.39
CA LEU A 34 -0.10 0.17 9.17
C LEU A 34 -0.63 0.86 10.45
N ALA A 35 -0.32 0.33 11.62
CA ALA A 35 -0.68 0.91 12.92
C ALA A 35 -0.07 2.31 13.18
N ASP A 36 1.01 2.66 12.49
CA ASP A 36 1.71 3.94 12.66
C ASP A 36 1.09 5.08 11.86
N TYR A 37 0.13 4.78 10.97
CA TYR A 37 -0.50 5.72 10.07
C TYR A 37 -1.99 5.90 10.37
N ASP A 38 -2.45 7.13 10.33
CA ASP A 38 -3.85 7.52 10.44
C ASP A 38 -4.24 8.23 9.12
N PHE A 39 -4.43 7.44 8.08
CA PHE A 39 -4.66 7.96 6.74
C PHE A 39 -5.89 8.86 6.64
N PRO A 40 -7.04 8.57 7.28
CA PRO A 40 -8.17 9.48 7.26
C PRO A 40 -7.85 10.88 7.77
N ALA A 41 -7.00 10.98 8.81
CA ALA A 41 -6.59 12.27 9.34
C ALA A 41 -5.66 13.07 8.40
N TYR A 42 -5.02 12.39 7.43
CA TYR A 42 -4.08 13.04 6.50
C TYR A 42 -4.79 13.78 5.36
N GLU A 43 -6.03 13.45 5.07
CA GLU A 43 -6.84 14.11 4.02
C GLU A 43 -6.90 15.63 4.22
N GLY A 44 -6.90 16.09 5.48
CA GLY A 44 -6.98 17.50 5.81
C GLY A 44 -5.75 18.35 5.45
N PHE A 45 -4.57 17.72 5.18
CA PHE A 45 -3.33 18.45 4.96
C PHE A 45 -2.43 17.91 3.84
N LEU A 46 -2.71 16.73 3.29
CA LEU A 46 -1.98 16.19 2.14
C LEU A 46 -2.76 16.39 0.84
N THR A 47 -2.03 16.62 -0.24
CA THR A 47 -2.59 16.70 -1.61
C THR A 47 -2.73 15.32 -2.24
N SER A 48 -1.82 14.42 -1.93
CA SER A 48 -1.85 13.03 -2.35
C SER A 48 -1.12 12.13 -1.35
N LEU A 49 -1.38 10.84 -1.45
CA LEU A 49 -0.72 9.82 -0.63
C LEU A 49 0.09 8.90 -1.52
N GLY A 50 1.29 8.54 -1.07
CA GLY A 50 2.14 7.56 -1.73
C GLY A 50 2.17 6.23 -1.02
N VAL A 51 2.90 5.30 -1.59
CA VAL A 51 3.23 4.03 -0.95
C VAL A 51 4.50 3.45 -1.54
N SER A 52 5.37 2.95 -0.66
CA SER A 52 6.55 2.18 -1.04
C SER A 52 6.20 0.71 -1.21
N MET A 53 6.50 0.16 -2.39
CA MET A 53 6.24 -1.24 -2.77
C MET A 53 7.53 -1.93 -3.22
N HIS A 54 8.42 -2.19 -2.27
CA HIS A 54 9.60 -3.03 -2.48
C HIS A 54 9.22 -4.49 -2.17
N LEU A 55 8.85 -5.24 -3.19
CA LEU A 55 8.18 -6.54 -3.04
C LEU A 55 9.02 -7.56 -2.28
N SER A 56 10.33 -7.59 -2.53
CA SER A 56 11.28 -8.46 -1.82
C SER A 56 11.49 -8.07 -0.35
N TRP A 57 11.02 -6.92 0.06
CA TRP A 57 11.21 -6.40 1.41
C TRP A 57 9.91 -6.28 2.19
N HIS A 58 8.88 -5.70 1.57
CA HIS A 58 7.63 -5.33 2.26
C HIS A 58 6.54 -6.40 2.20
N PHE A 59 6.70 -7.40 1.32
CA PHE A 59 5.66 -8.37 1.03
C PHE A 59 5.90 -9.74 1.68
N GLY A 60 6.46 -9.74 2.89
CA GLY A 60 6.77 -10.96 3.63
C GLY A 60 5.57 -11.86 3.98
N TYR A 61 4.33 -11.39 3.72
CA TYR A 61 3.11 -12.19 3.84
C TYR A 61 2.79 -12.99 2.59
N PHE A 62 3.41 -12.66 1.46
CA PHE A 62 3.11 -13.19 0.15
C PHE A 62 4.30 -13.93 -0.43
N THR A 63 4.03 -15.00 -1.15
CA THR A 63 5.02 -15.63 -2.04
C THR A 63 5.20 -14.75 -3.28
N ARG A 64 6.30 -14.94 -4.02
CA ARG A 64 6.57 -14.21 -5.26
C ARG A 64 5.42 -14.27 -6.27
N ALA A 65 4.74 -15.43 -6.38
CA ALA A 65 3.58 -15.59 -7.26
C ALA A 65 2.37 -14.74 -6.84
N GLN A 66 2.28 -14.39 -5.55
CA GLN A 66 1.21 -13.60 -4.96
C GLN A 66 1.53 -12.10 -4.89
N TYR A 67 2.69 -11.63 -5.35
CA TYR A 67 3.04 -10.21 -5.31
C TYR A 67 1.99 -9.29 -5.98
N PRO A 68 1.36 -9.65 -7.12
CA PRO A 68 0.26 -8.83 -7.67
C PRO A 68 -0.91 -8.66 -6.71
N LEU A 69 -1.23 -9.71 -5.93
CA LEU A 69 -2.26 -9.64 -4.89
C LEU A 69 -1.86 -8.66 -3.77
N GLY A 70 -0.61 -8.72 -3.33
CA GLY A 70 -0.06 -7.78 -2.35
C GLY A 70 -0.08 -6.33 -2.84
N ILE A 71 0.26 -6.08 -4.11
CA ILE A 71 0.15 -4.75 -4.73
C ILE A 71 -1.30 -4.25 -4.70
N SER A 72 -2.25 -5.10 -5.07
CA SER A 72 -3.68 -4.75 -5.07
C SER A 72 -4.17 -4.44 -3.66
N LEU A 73 -3.85 -5.27 -2.66
CA LEU A 73 -4.20 -5.04 -1.26
C LEU A 73 -3.64 -3.71 -0.73
N MET A 74 -2.36 -3.44 -0.95
CA MET A 74 -1.74 -2.19 -0.51
C MET A 74 -2.34 -0.97 -1.21
N ALA A 75 -2.61 -1.08 -2.50
CA ALA A 75 -3.27 -0.02 -3.25
C ALA A 75 -4.68 0.26 -2.72
N ASP A 76 -5.46 -0.76 -2.36
CA ASP A 76 -6.79 -0.60 -1.78
C ASP A 76 -6.75 0.08 -0.41
N ILE A 77 -5.80 -0.30 0.46
CA ILE A 77 -5.60 0.36 1.76
C ILE A 77 -5.31 1.86 1.57
N ILE A 78 -4.38 2.21 0.68
CA ILE A 78 -3.99 3.61 0.44
C ILE A 78 -5.13 4.39 -0.23
N ARG A 79 -5.77 3.82 -1.23
CA ARG A 79 -6.85 4.49 -1.97
C ARG A 79 -8.04 4.84 -1.07
N SER A 80 -8.42 3.93 -0.18
CA SER A 80 -9.55 4.14 0.74
C SER A 80 -9.19 5.01 1.94
N GLY A 81 -7.89 5.08 2.29
CA GLY A 81 -7.44 5.66 3.55
C GLY A 81 -7.52 7.17 3.63
N ALA A 82 -7.28 7.90 2.54
CA ALA A 82 -7.16 9.36 2.59
C ALA A 82 -8.07 10.11 1.60
N GLY A 83 -8.92 9.43 0.84
CA GLY A 83 -9.81 10.07 -0.13
C GLY A 83 -9.11 10.86 -1.25
N ASN A 84 -7.80 10.94 -1.23
CA ASN A 84 -6.95 11.69 -2.15
C ASN A 84 -6.36 10.78 -3.22
N PRO A 85 -5.87 11.36 -4.36
CA PRO A 85 -5.07 10.60 -5.32
C PRO A 85 -3.92 9.86 -4.63
N PHE A 86 -3.62 8.64 -5.07
CA PHE A 86 -2.47 7.91 -4.57
C PHE A 86 -1.47 7.54 -5.67
N TRP A 87 -0.21 7.41 -5.27
CA TRP A 87 0.89 7.04 -6.14
C TRP A 87 1.67 5.86 -5.55
N ILE A 88 2.20 5.02 -6.40
CA ILE A 88 3.26 4.08 -5.99
C ILE A 88 4.57 4.84 -6.13
N THR A 89 5.08 5.36 -5.02
CA THR A 89 6.22 6.29 -5.04
C THR A 89 7.58 5.62 -4.95
N GLU A 90 7.59 4.33 -4.63
CA GLU A 90 8.78 3.50 -4.69
C GLU A 90 8.41 2.08 -5.09
N MET A 91 8.40 1.80 -6.39
CA MET A 91 8.30 0.43 -6.86
C MET A 91 9.69 -0.17 -7.06
N GLN A 92 9.89 -1.42 -6.67
CA GLN A 92 11.14 -2.14 -6.90
C GLN A 92 11.47 -2.21 -8.40
N GLY A 93 12.58 -1.59 -8.81
CA GLY A 93 13.02 -1.55 -10.21
C GLY A 93 14.04 -2.60 -10.59
N GLY A 94 14.93 -2.97 -9.67
CA GLY A 94 16.07 -3.84 -9.93
C GLY A 94 16.22 -4.96 -8.92
N ASN A 95 17.39 -5.61 -9.01
CA ASN A 95 17.78 -6.67 -8.10
C ASN A 95 18.02 -6.15 -6.70
N VAL A 96 17.77 -6.99 -5.72
CA VAL A 96 18.18 -6.84 -4.34
C VAL A 96 18.92 -8.09 -3.90
N THR A 97 19.99 -7.92 -3.15
CA THR A 97 20.82 -9.03 -2.64
C THR A 97 21.11 -8.90 -1.16
N ALA A 98 21.38 -7.72 -0.67
CA ALA A 98 21.78 -7.47 0.72
C ALA A 98 20.86 -6.51 1.46
N SER A 99 20.26 -5.51 0.78
CA SER A 99 19.49 -4.45 1.42
C SER A 99 18.01 -4.81 1.68
N GLY A 100 17.49 -5.89 1.09
CA GLY A 100 16.13 -6.39 1.28
C GLY A 100 16.05 -7.62 2.19
N ARG A 101 14.84 -8.11 2.44
CA ARG A 101 14.62 -9.37 3.19
C ARG A 101 14.95 -10.60 2.38
N GLU A 102 14.66 -10.56 1.10
CA GLU A 102 14.85 -11.70 0.19
C GLU A 102 15.62 -11.28 -1.05
N VAL A 103 16.51 -12.16 -1.51
CA VAL A 103 17.20 -11.96 -2.78
C VAL A 103 16.20 -12.08 -3.91
N LEU A 104 16.03 -11.01 -4.66
CA LEU A 104 15.08 -10.94 -5.77
C LEU A 104 15.63 -10.07 -6.89
N CYS A 105 15.57 -10.59 -8.11
CA CYS A 105 15.68 -9.79 -9.32
C CYS A 105 14.35 -9.88 -10.09
N PRO A 106 13.59 -8.77 -10.24
CA PRO A 106 12.38 -8.80 -11.04
C PRO A 106 12.68 -9.11 -12.50
N THR A 107 11.80 -9.85 -13.15
CA THR A 107 11.83 -10.05 -14.59
C THR A 107 11.07 -8.92 -15.30
N ALA A 108 11.31 -8.72 -16.59
CA ALA A 108 10.55 -7.79 -17.43
C ALA A 108 9.03 -8.06 -17.35
N ARG A 109 8.63 -9.34 -17.33
CA ARG A 109 7.24 -9.75 -17.25
C ARG A 109 6.59 -9.38 -15.92
N GLU A 110 7.32 -9.53 -14.81
CA GLU A 110 6.85 -9.10 -13.48
C GLU A 110 6.68 -7.59 -13.42
N ILE A 111 7.64 -6.81 -13.93
CA ILE A 111 7.49 -5.33 -14.01
C ILE A 111 6.24 -4.95 -14.79
N THR A 112 6.00 -5.57 -15.94
CA THR A 112 4.77 -5.34 -16.73
C THR A 112 3.51 -5.66 -15.90
N GLN A 113 3.48 -6.81 -15.25
CA GLN A 113 2.35 -7.24 -14.42
C GLN A 113 2.12 -6.29 -13.24
N TRP A 114 3.17 -5.93 -12.50
CA TRP A 114 3.09 -5.05 -11.33
C TRP A 114 2.56 -3.66 -11.69
N LEU A 115 3.06 -3.10 -12.80
CA LEU A 115 2.58 -1.82 -13.30
C LEU A 115 1.10 -1.86 -13.67
N TRP A 116 0.67 -2.88 -14.42
CA TRP A 116 -0.74 -3.00 -14.79
C TRP A 116 -1.63 -3.27 -13.58
N THR A 117 -1.15 -4.01 -12.58
CA THR A 117 -1.87 -4.20 -11.31
C THR A 117 -2.05 -2.87 -10.57
N GLY A 118 -0.98 -2.07 -10.43
CA GLY A 118 -1.05 -0.76 -9.80
C GLY A 118 -2.00 0.20 -10.52
N ILE A 119 -1.92 0.27 -11.85
CA ILE A 119 -2.81 1.10 -12.69
C ILE A 119 -4.27 0.64 -12.54
N ALA A 120 -4.53 -0.67 -12.60
CA ALA A 120 -5.88 -1.23 -12.44
C ALA A 120 -6.46 -0.97 -11.04
N ALA A 121 -5.61 -0.93 -10.01
CA ALA A 121 -6.00 -0.56 -8.66
C ALA A 121 -6.21 0.95 -8.47
N GLY A 122 -5.94 1.78 -9.48
CA GLY A 122 -6.21 3.21 -9.49
C GLY A 122 -5.02 4.10 -9.12
N ALA A 123 -3.78 3.60 -9.15
CA ALA A 123 -2.60 4.44 -8.97
C ALA A 123 -2.50 5.47 -10.12
N GLU A 124 -2.32 6.74 -9.77
CA GLU A 124 -2.16 7.83 -10.76
C GLU A 124 -0.75 7.93 -11.33
N GLY A 125 0.23 7.36 -10.63
CA GLY A 125 1.61 7.31 -11.08
C GLY A 125 2.41 6.25 -10.37
N VAL A 126 3.53 5.86 -11.00
CA VAL A 126 4.48 4.91 -10.44
C VAL A 126 5.88 5.47 -10.60
N ILE A 127 6.64 5.51 -9.52
CA ILE A 127 8.05 5.90 -9.49
C ILE A 127 8.86 4.67 -9.06
N PHE A 128 9.94 4.40 -9.77
CA PHE A 128 10.79 3.26 -9.45
C PHE A 128 11.95 3.67 -8.52
N TRP A 129 12.21 2.86 -7.56
CA TRP A 129 13.47 2.81 -6.86
C TRP A 129 14.34 1.69 -7.45
N THR A 130 15.37 1.97 -8.30
CA THR A 130 15.78 3.29 -8.75
C THR A 130 16.22 3.21 -10.22
N LEU A 131 16.43 4.34 -10.89
CA LEU A 131 16.90 4.33 -12.28
C LEU A 131 18.36 3.88 -12.35
N ASN A 132 19.25 4.58 -11.65
CA ASN A 132 20.70 4.31 -11.62
C ASN A 132 21.08 3.47 -10.41
N GLN A 133 21.98 2.54 -10.57
CA GLN A 133 22.56 1.83 -9.44
C GLN A 133 23.45 2.77 -8.62
N ARG A 134 23.40 2.59 -7.30
CA ARG A 134 24.34 3.28 -6.40
C ARG A 134 25.73 2.68 -6.52
N ALA A 135 26.75 3.54 -6.47
CA ALA A 135 28.16 3.10 -6.53
C ALA A 135 28.69 2.60 -5.18
N SER A 136 28.03 2.96 -4.05
CA SER A 136 28.52 2.68 -2.70
C SER A 136 27.36 2.59 -1.68
N ALA A 137 27.72 2.23 -0.45
CA ALA A 137 26.81 2.01 0.68
C ALA A 137 26.03 0.69 0.60
N LEU A 138 25.08 0.48 1.50
CA LEU A 138 24.34 -0.78 1.65
C LEU A 138 23.64 -1.24 0.36
N GLU A 139 23.14 -0.29 -0.43
CA GLU A 139 22.42 -0.55 -1.68
C GLU A 139 23.32 -0.50 -2.93
N ALA A 140 24.65 -0.61 -2.77
CA ALA A 140 25.58 -0.57 -3.90
C ALA A 140 25.29 -1.71 -4.89
N GLY A 141 25.07 -1.34 -6.15
CA GLY A 141 24.76 -2.29 -7.22
C GLY A 141 23.34 -2.88 -7.20
N GLU A 142 22.47 -2.36 -6.34
CA GLU A 142 21.10 -2.84 -6.19
C GLU A 142 20.06 -1.87 -6.76
N TRP A 143 18.82 -2.34 -6.90
CA TRP A 143 17.61 -1.62 -7.27
C TRP A 143 17.58 -0.99 -8.67
N GLY A 144 18.71 -0.91 -9.39
CA GLY A 144 18.84 -0.18 -10.64
C GLY A 144 18.07 -0.80 -11.80
N MET A 145 17.47 0.05 -12.61
CA MET A 145 16.87 -0.31 -13.92
C MET A 145 17.86 -0.13 -15.07
N LEU A 146 18.93 0.62 -14.86
CA LEU A 146 20.11 0.67 -15.75
C LEU A 146 21.19 -0.26 -15.22
N ASP A 147 22.04 -0.76 -16.13
CA ASP A 147 23.28 -1.44 -15.74
C ASP A 147 24.40 -0.43 -15.35
N PHE A 148 25.56 -0.93 -14.94
CA PHE A 148 26.70 -0.08 -14.55
C PHE A 148 27.28 0.75 -15.71
N GLN A 149 26.99 0.38 -16.96
CA GLN A 149 27.37 1.15 -18.14
C GLN A 149 26.29 2.14 -18.59
N GLY A 150 25.20 2.28 -17.82
CA GLY A 150 24.10 3.16 -18.13
C GLY A 150 23.16 2.64 -19.24
N ARG A 151 23.22 1.35 -19.57
CA ARG A 151 22.36 0.74 -20.59
C ARG A 151 21.04 0.31 -19.97
N PRO A 152 19.91 0.49 -20.68
CA PRO A 152 18.60 0.02 -20.22
C PRO A 152 18.58 -1.52 -20.03
N SER A 153 18.04 -1.94 -18.89
CA SER A 153 17.69 -3.35 -18.70
C SER A 153 16.39 -3.69 -19.45
N ASP A 154 16.12 -4.99 -19.59
CA ASP A 154 14.85 -5.50 -20.08
C ASP A 154 13.66 -5.02 -19.24
N ARG A 155 13.85 -4.83 -17.94
CA ARG A 155 12.88 -4.27 -16.99
C ARG A 155 12.50 -2.82 -17.34
N LEU A 156 13.51 -1.98 -17.62
CA LEU A 156 13.25 -0.60 -18.03
C LEU A 156 12.54 -0.54 -19.39
N THR A 157 12.90 -1.43 -20.32
CA THR A 157 12.21 -1.56 -21.60
C THR A 157 10.75 -1.91 -21.39
N ALA A 158 10.44 -2.92 -20.56
CA ALA A 158 9.07 -3.31 -20.24
C ALA A 158 8.27 -2.18 -19.57
N ALA A 159 8.87 -1.48 -18.58
CA ALA A 159 8.25 -0.32 -17.95
C ALA A 159 7.94 0.79 -18.95
N SER A 160 8.85 1.03 -19.89
CA SER A 160 8.68 2.04 -20.95
C SER A 160 7.54 1.68 -21.92
N GLU A 161 7.32 0.39 -22.19
CA GLU A 161 6.19 -0.09 -23.01
C GLU A 161 4.86 0.14 -22.33
N VAL A 162 4.75 -0.18 -21.03
CA VAL A 162 3.54 0.12 -20.24
C VAL A 162 3.28 1.63 -20.22
N ALA A 163 4.30 2.44 -19.95
CA ALA A 163 4.17 3.89 -19.91
C ALA A 163 3.72 4.48 -21.27
N ARG A 164 4.26 3.98 -22.40
CA ARG A 164 3.83 4.39 -23.74
C ARG A 164 2.37 4.03 -24.01
N THR A 165 1.94 2.83 -23.60
CA THR A 165 0.56 2.38 -23.76
C THR A 165 -0.39 3.23 -22.91
N ALA A 166 -0.04 3.46 -21.63
CA ALA A 166 -0.85 4.32 -20.75
C ALA A 166 -0.96 5.74 -21.31
N LYS A 167 0.14 6.31 -21.82
CA LYS A 167 0.15 7.63 -22.46
C LYS A 167 -0.69 7.68 -23.75
N ALA A 168 -0.63 6.66 -24.58
CA ALA A 168 -1.42 6.57 -25.82
C ALA A 168 -2.92 6.52 -25.53
N HIS A 169 -3.33 5.93 -24.42
CA HIS A 169 -4.71 5.78 -23.99
C HIS A 169 -5.07 6.64 -22.77
N LYS A 170 -4.42 7.81 -22.62
CA LYS A 170 -4.56 8.66 -21.43
C LYS A 170 -5.99 9.08 -21.09
N SER A 171 -6.84 9.32 -22.10
CA SER A 171 -8.25 9.69 -21.88
C SER A 171 -9.01 8.56 -21.22
N PHE A 172 -8.84 7.32 -21.71
CA PHE A 172 -9.44 6.14 -21.11
C PHE A 172 -9.01 5.98 -19.63
N PHE A 173 -7.69 6.02 -19.34
CA PHE A 173 -7.21 5.82 -17.98
C PHE A 173 -7.60 6.95 -17.02
N ARG A 174 -7.78 8.18 -17.50
CA ARG A 174 -8.29 9.29 -16.67
C ARG A 174 -9.74 9.09 -16.20
N GLU A 175 -10.55 8.42 -16.99
CA GLU A 175 -11.96 8.16 -16.72
C GLU A 175 -12.21 6.81 -16.05
N ALA A 176 -11.30 5.84 -16.27
CA ALA A 176 -11.40 4.52 -15.66
C ALA A 176 -11.38 4.61 -14.12
N ARG A 177 -12.20 3.78 -13.51
CA ARG A 177 -12.25 3.61 -12.04
C ARG A 177 -12.23 2.13 -11.71
N PRO A 178 -11.63 1.73 -10.60
CA PRO A 178 -11.75 0.36 -10.10
C PRO A 178 -13.21 -0.02 -9.93
N VAL A 179 -13.55 -1.23 -10.36
CA VAL A 179 -14.93 -1.74 -10.18
C VAL A 179 -15.12 -2.10 -8.71
N ARG A 180 -16.16 -1.54 -8.11
CA ARG A 180 -16.52 -1.85 -6.72
C ARG A 180 -17.32 -3.15 -6.69
N SER A 181 -16.90 -4.06 -5.80
CA SER A 181 -17.56 -5.37 -5.64
C SER A 181 -18.73 -5.35 -4.65
N GLY A 182 -18.85 -4.32 -3.85
CA GLY A 182 -19.79 -4.27 -2.73
C GLY A 182 -19.33 -5.09 -1.52
N ILE A 183 -18.12 -5.66 -1.55
CA ILE A 183 -17.52 -6.37 -0.41
C ILE A 183 -16.40 -5.49 0.15
N THR A 184 -16.47 -5.12 1.42
CA THR A 184 -15.46 -4.30 2.09
C THR A 184 -14.88 -5.05 3.28
N LEU A 185 -13.56 -5.18 3.30
CA LEU A 185 -12.78 -5.61 4.45
C LEU A 185 -12.51 -4.38 5.32
N LEU A 186 -13.01 -4.37 6.54
CA LEU A 186 -12.75 -3.31 7.49
C LEU A 186 -11.58 -3.67 8.41
N TYR A 187 -10.67 -2.74 8.59
CA TYR A 187 -9.67 -2.77 9.65
C TYR A 187 -9.81 -1.52 10.52
N ASN A 188 -9.20 -1.52 11.70
CA ASN A 188 -9.06 -0.31 12.49
C ASN A 188 -7.68 -0.19 13.14
N THR A 189 -7.27 1.04 13.32
CA THR A 189 -5.96 1.41 13.86
C THR A 189 -5.82 1.01 15.32
N GLU A 190 -6.89 1.04 16.13
CA GLU A 190 -6.90 0.60 17.54
C GLU A 190 -6.61 -0.89 17.68
N SER A 191 -7.19 -1.73 16.84
CA SER A 191 -6.89 -3.17 16.81
C SER A 191 -5.42 -3.42 16.48
N LEU A 192 -4.88 -2.74 15.48
CA LEU A 192 -3.49 -2.88 15.06
C LEU A 192 -2.54 -2.46 16.20
N ARG A 193 -2.77 -1.30 16.81
CA ARG A 193 -1.97 -0.77 17.93
C ARG A 193 -2.08 -1.65 19.19
N THR A 194 -3.28 -2.11 19.52
CA THR A 194 -3.51 -3.00 20.64
C THR A 194 -2.77 -4.31 20.45
N GLN A 195 -2.81 -4.87 19.25
CA GLN A 195 -2.11 -6.10 18.93
C GLN A 195 -0.60 -5.96 19.02
N GLN A 196 -0.03 -4.87 18.52
CA GLN A 196 1.42 -4.59 18.64
C GLN A 196 1.84 -4.51 20.12
N LYS A 197 1.07 -3.82 20.97
CA LYS A 197 1.33 -3.73 22.41
C LYS A 197 1.23 -5.08 23.10
N ASN A 198 0.20 -5.86 22.79
CA ASN A 198 0.00 -7.18 23.38
C ASN A 198 1.09 -8.16 22.96
N ALA A 199 1.53 -8.13 21.73
CA ALA A 199 2.63 -8.94 21.21
C ALA A 199 3.94 -8.62 21.92
N ALA A 200 4.24 -7.34 22.15
CA ALA A 200 5.45 -6.93 22.85
C ALA A 200 5.53 -7.43 24.31
N VAL A 201 4.37 -7.68 24.94
CA VAL A 201 4.30 -8.14 26.35
C VAL A 201 4.25 -9.67 26.46
N SER A 202 3.67 -10.37 25.48
CA SER A 202 3.30 -11.78 25.62
C SER A 202 3.69 -12.68 24.45
N ASP A 203 4.61 -12.24 23.57
CA ASP A 203 5.05 -13.08 22.45
C ASP A 203 6.01 -14.17 22.91
N ASP A 204 5.41 -15.29 23.39
CA ASP A 204 6.14 -16.53 23.65
C ASP A 204 6.21 -17.45 22.43
N GLY A 205 5.79 -16.98 21.27
CA GLY A 205 5.82 -17.70 20.00
C GLY A 205 4.82 -18.85 19.87
N ARG A 206 4.00 -19.15 20.90
CA ARG A 206 3.08 -20.30 20.89
C ARG A 206 1.79 -20.04 20.13
N TYR A 207 1.33 -18.80 20.10
CA TYR A 207 0.03 -18.45 19.55
C TYR A 207 0.18 -17.44 18.41
N GLU A 208 -0.09 -17.88 17.20
CA GLU A 208 0.00 -17.04 16.00
C GLU A 208 -0.91 -15.79 16.10
N GLY A 209 -2.10 -15.94 16.67
CA GLY A 209 -3.04 -14.85 16.86
C GLY A 209 -2.60 -13.75 17.85
N ARG A 210 -1.50 -13.98 18.58
CA ARG A 210 -0.90 -12.99 19.50
C ARG A 210 0.29 -12.24 18.91
N LYS A 211 0.73 -12.60 17.70
CA LYS A 211 1.83 -11.88 17.03
C LYS A 211 1.37 -10.52 16.55
N ALA A 212 2.27 -9.55 16.52
CA ALA A 212 1.98 -8.20 16.04
C ALA A 212 1.38 -8.17 14.63
N SER A 213 1.76 -9.14 13.79
CA SER A 213 1.29 -9.27 12.41
C SER A 213 -0.06 -9.98 12.24
N ALA A 214 -0.68 -10.51 13.31
CA ALA A 214 -1.85 -11.40 13.16
C ALA A 214 -3.06 -10.70 12.53
N THR A 215 -3.33 -9.44 12.88
CA THR A 215 -4.42 -8.66 12.27
C THR A 215 -4.20 -8.49 10.77
N MET A 216 -2.99 -8.10 10.36
CA MET A 216 -2.66 -7.93 8.94
C MET A 216 -2.66 -9.26 8.17
N LYS A 217 -2.20 -10.35 8.77
CA LYS A 217 -2.29 -11.69 8.15
C LYS A 217 -3.73 -12.12 7.94
N SER A 218 -4.61 -11.88 8.92
CA SER A 218 -6.04 -12.16 8.78
C SER A 218 -6.68 -11.33 7.68
N LEU A 219 -6.35 -10.04 7.59
CA LEU A 219 -6.82 -9.16 6.53
C LEU A 219 -6.34 -9.64 5.16
N ALA A 220 -5.04 -9.93 5.01
CA ALA A 220 -4.45 -10.41 3.77
C ALA A 220 -5.03 -11.78 3.35
N GLY A 221 -5.24 -12.69 4.30
CA GLY A 221 -5.86 -13.99 4.03
C GLY A 221 -7.31 -13.89 3.59
N ALA A 222 -8.09 -13.00 4.21
CA ALA A 222 -9.47 -12.74 3.78
C ALA A 222 -9.52 -12.10 2.38
N TYR A 223 -8.62 -11.15 2.12
CA TYR A 223 -8.47 -10.52 0.79
C TYR A 223 -8.14 -11.57 -0.27
N GLU A 224 -7.17 -12.45 -0.02
CA GLU A 224 -6.79 -13.55 -0.92
C GLU A 224 -7.96 -14.50 -1.16
N ALA A 225 -8.67 -14.91 -0.11
CA ALA A 225 -9.80 -15.83 -0.22
C ALA A 225 -10.93 -15.26 -1.08
N ILE A 226 -11.25 -13.97 -0.95
CA ILE A 226 -12.27 -13.31 -1.76
C ILE A 226 -11.78 -13.12 -3.21
N ALA A 227 -10.52 -12.70 -3.37
CA ALA A 227 -9.92 -12.53 -4.71
C ALA A 227 -9.85 -13.83 -5.51
N ALA A 228 -9.71 -14.98 -4.84
CA ALA A 228 -9.72 -16.29 -5.48
C ALA A 228 -11.06 -16.62 -6.17
N TRP A 229 -12.15 -15.94 -5.81
CA TRP A 229 -13.46 -16.05 -6.47
C TRP A 229 -13.59 -15.12 -7.69
N GLY A 230 -12.52 -14.41 -8.05
CA GLY A 230 -12.53 -13.44 -9.15
C GLY A 230 -13.15 -12.08 -8.77
N VAL A 231 -13.31 -11.81 -7.50
CA VAL A 231 -13.89 -10.59 -6.95
C VAL A 231 -12.81 -9.85 -6.14
N VAL A 232 -12.57 -8.58 -6.43
CA VAL A 232 -11.63 -7.76 -5.66
C VAL A 232 -12.42 -7.01 -4.59
N PRO A 233 -12.21 -7.30 -3.29
CA PRO A 233 -12.84 -6.54 -2.22
C PRO A 233 -12.20 -5.17 -2.07
N GLU A 234 -12.90 -4.23 -1.49
CA GLU A 234 -12.33 -2.98 -1.01
C GLU A 234 -11.74 -3.19 0.40
N VAL A 235 -10.73 -2.41 0.76
CA VAL A 235 -10.17 -2.42 2.12
C VAL A 235 -10.27 -1.00 2.66
N CYS A 236 -10.90 -0.84 3.82
CA CYS A 236 -11.16 0.48 4.39
C CYS A 236 -10.87 0.50 5.89
N GLU A 237 -10.34 1.62 6.36
CA GLU A 237 -10.30 1.91 7.79
C GLU A 237 -11.74 2.17 8.29
N MET A 238 -12.07 1.64 9.46
CA MET A 238 -13.44 1.62 9.96
C MET A 238 -14.03 3.03 10.16
N ASP A 239 -13.22 4.00 10.58
CA ASP A 239 -13.66 5.38 10.77
C ASP A 239 -13.83 6.16 9.46
N ALA A 240 -13.19 5.71 8.37
CA ALA A 240 -13.35 6.27 7.04
C ALA A 240 -14.47 5.59 6.22
N TYR A 241 -15.07 4.51 6.73
CA TYR A 241 -16.13 3.80 6.03
C TYR A 241 -17.43 4.61 6.00
N ASP A 242 -18.07 4.67 4.83
CA ASP A 242 -19.38 5.31 4.68
C ASP A 242 -20.50 4.38 5.17
N TRP A 243 -20.98 4.62 6.38
CA TRP A 243 -22.05 3.88 7.04
C TRP A 243 -23.46 4.31 6.61
N SER A 244 -23.57 5.37 5.81
CA SER A 244 -24.89 5.95 5.47
C SER A 244 -25.70 5.14 4.45
N ASP A 245 -25.05 4.24 3.70
CA ASP A 245 -25.72 3.41 2.70
C ASP A 245 -25.27 1.94 2.82
N PRO A 246 -25.88 1.14 3.71
CA PRO A 246 -25.53 -0.26 3.90
C PRO A 246 -26.13 -1.19 2.85
N GLN A 247 -27.11 -0.77 2.04
CA GLN A 247 -27.84 -1.67 1.15
C GLN A 247 -26.95 -2.25 0.05
N GLY A 248 -27.00 -3.57 -0.10
CA GLY A 248 -26.23 -4.29 -1.13
C GLY A 248 -24.74 -4.38 -0.85
N LYS A 249 -24.29 -4.00 0.36
CA LYS A 249 -22.89 -4.08 0.77
C LYS A 249 -22.69 -5.25 1.73
N THR A 250 -21.52 -5.88 1.64
CA THR A 250 -21.06 -6.92 2.56
C THR A 250 -19.82 -6.43 3.28
N ILE A 251 -19.92 -6.35 4.60
CA ILE A 251 -18.77 -6.00 5.45
C ILE A 251 -18.14 -7.27 5.97
N VAL A 252 -16.82 -7.36 5.88
CA VAL A 252 -16.02 -8.45 6.43
C VAL A 252 -15.10 -7.91 7.50
N LEU A 253 -15.28 -8.39 8.73
CA LEU A 253 -14.44 -8.06 9.87
C LEU A 253 -13.40 -9.16 10.08
N THR A 254 -12.13 -8.80 10.18
CA THR A 254 -11.04 -9.76 10.35
C THR A 254 -10.25 -9.46 11.62
N ASN A 255 -10.17 -10.41 12.55
CA ASN A 255 -9.30 -10.35 13.74
C ASN A 255 -9.22 -8.97 14.42
N LEU A 256 -10.36 -8.32 14.62
CA LEU A 256 -10.43 -7.06 15.36
C LEU A 256 -10.37 -7.36 16.87
N VAL A 257 -9.34 -6.85 17.54
CA VAL A 257 -9.11 -7.09 18.99
C VAL A 257 -9.53 -5.90 19.85
N ALA A 258 -9.75 -4.75 19.24
CA ALA A 258 -10.32 -3.56 19.85
C ALA A 258 -11.22 -2.87 18.83
N LEU A 259 -12.34 -2.33 19.27
CA LEU A 259 -13.24 -1.56 18.42
C LEU A 259 -13.29 -0.12 18.89
N PRO A 260 -13.37 0.86 17.97
CA PRO A 260 -13.59 2.26 18.34
C PRO A 260 -14.91 2.42 19.08
N SER A 261 -14.99 3.48 19.89
CA SER A 261 -16.22 3.84 20.59
C SER A 261 -17.34 4.09 19.59
N GLY A 262 -18.52 3.52 19.81
CA GLY A 262 -19.67 3.63 18.89
C GLY A 262 -19.64 2.71 17.66
N ALA A 263 -18.62 1.84 17.53
CA ALA A 263 -18.58 0.90 16.42
C ALA A 263 -19.68 -0.18 16.53
N TRP A 264 -20.05 -0.57 17.74
CA TRP A 264 -21.11 -1.56 17.96
C TRP A 264 -22.46 -1.08 17.46
N GLU A 265 -22.82 0.17 17.75
CA GLU A 265 -24.07 0.75 17.29
C GLU A 265 -24.15 0.77 15.75
N ARG A 266 -23.04 1.04 15.07
CA ARG A 266 -22.95 1.03 13.60
C ARG A 266 -23.01 -0.36 12.98
N LEU A 267 -22.64 -1.39 13.73
CA LEU A 267 -22.65 -2.79 13.26
C LEU A 267 -23.97 -3.49 13.54
N ASP A 268 -24.77 -2.97 14.47
CA ASP A 268 -26.04 -3.57 14.92
C ASP A 268 -27.24 -3.02 14.12
N ASP A 269 -27.10 -1.83 13.50
CA ASP A 269 -28.08 -1.19 12.61
C ASP A 269 -28.03 -1.81 11.18
#